data_b36efbac5b5d7a4829a1bb6db0d65623
#
_entry.id   b36efbac5b5d7a4829a1bb6db0d65623
#
_cell.length_a   1.000
_cell.length_b   1.000
_cell.length_c   1.000
_cell.angle_alpha   90.00
_cell.angle_beta   90.00
_cell.angle_gamma   90.00
#
_symmetry.space_group_name_H-M   'P 1'
#
loop_
_entity.id
_entity.type
_entity.pdbx_description
1 polymer ?
#
loop_
_entity_poly.entity_id
_entity_poly.type
_entity_poly.pdbx_seq_one_letter_code
_entity_poly.pdbx_strand_id
1 'polypeptide(L)'
;MARHAKYFDKDLYSKFHRKYDGIAMCDVDSVEICGNKGCWKPLAIIEHLYDTGSDKKKYTNIVEQIGQALNVPVFLVYYKKTTRDSLTFRVAQKSPIYTPLRPHSEAEWVDILRQIQAKHQKVCMYAK
;
A
#
# COMPACT_ATOMS: atom_id res chain seq x y z
N MET A 1 -13.67 10.86 21.66
CA MET A 1 -13.96 11.12 23.06
C MET A 1 -12.96 12.05 23.67
N ALA A 2 -13.47 13.16 24.15
CA ALA A 2 -12.60 14.25 24.63
C ALA A 2 -11.67 13.82 25.76
N ARG A 3 -12.11 13.01 26.69
CA ARG A 3 -11.31 12.58 27.84
C ARG A 3 -10.08 11.75 27.50
N HIS A 4 -10.01 11.21 26.26
CA HIS A 4 -8.86 10.43 25.80
C HIS A 4 -7.88 11.28 24.99
N ALA A 5 -8.25 12.51 24.62
CA ALA A 5 -7.46 13.32 23.71
C ALA A 5 -6.07 13.65 24.25
N LYS A 6 -5.95 13.92 25.55
CA LYS A 6 -4.66 14.28 26.16
C LYS A 6 -3.65 13.14 26.20
N TYR A 7 -4.10 11.90 26.06
CA TYR A 7 -3.23 10.72 26.03
C TYR A 7 -3.06 10.18 24.63
N PHE A 8 -3.72 10.78 23.63
CA PHE A 8 -3.66 10.30 22.27
C PHE A 8 -2.30 10.60 21.65
N ASP A 9 -1.66 9.57 21.09
CA ASP A 9 -0.45 9.67 20.30
C ASP A 9 -0.56 8.59 19.22
N LYS A 10 -0.64 9.00 17.96
CA LYS A 10 -0.77 8.05 16.84
C LYS A 10 0.41 7.09 16.71
N ASP A 11 1.56 7.46 17.29
CA ASP A 11 2.78 6.65 17.25
C ASP A 11 3.01 5.87 18.55
N LEU A 12 2.02 5.86 19.44
CA LEU A 12 2.18 5.28 20.78
C LEU A 12 2.57 3.80 20.76
N TYR A 13 1.93 3.01 19.88
CA TYR A 13 2.23 1.59 19.79
C TYR A 13 3.67 1.37 19.28
N SER A 14 4.09 2.12 18.27
CA SER A 14 5.46 2.05 17.76
C SER A 14 6.49 2.44 18.83
N LYS A 15 6.19 3.49 19.61
CA LYS A 15 7.04 3.90 20.70
C LYS A 15 7.12 2.83 21.80
N PHE A 16 6.00 2.23 22.13
CA PHE A 16 5.95 1.11 23.08
C PHE A 16 6.82 -0.04 22.59
N HIS A 17 6.68 -0.42 21.32
CA HIS A 17 7.38 -1.56 20.74
C HIS A 17 8.90 -1.36 20.77
N ARG A 18 9.37 -0.12 20.52
CA ARG A 18 10.80 0.19 20.49
C ARG A 18 11.48 0.17 21.87
N LYS A 19 10.71 0.14 22.95
CA LYS A 19 11.28 0.07 24.30
C LYS A 19 11.92 -1.27 24.63
N TYR A 20 11.59 -2.31 23.89
CA TYR A 20 11.95 -3.68 24.25
C TYR A 20 12.83 -4.30 23.17
N ASP A 21 13.94 -4.91 23.61
CA ASP A 21 14.86 -5.62 22.71
C ASP A 21 14.29 -6.97 22.32
N GLY A 22 14.74 -7.48 21.19
CA GLY A 22 14.44 -8.84 20.75
C GLY A 22 13.10 -9.02 20.05
N ILE A 23 12.34 -7.92 19.87
CA ILE A 23 11.11 -7.95 19.09
C ILE A 23 11.20 -6.91 17.97
N ALA A 24 10.57 -7.21 16.84
CA ALA A 24 10.63 -6.34 15.67
C ALA A 24 9.26 -6.22 15.02
N MET A 25 9.01 -5.08 14.42
CA MET A 25 7.74 -4.76 13.79
C MET A 25 8.00 -4.00 12.49
N CYS A 26 7.14 -4.22 11.50
CA CYS A 26 7.12 -3.37 10.32
C CYS A 26 5.70 -2.86 10.09
N ASP A 27 5.60 -1.73 9.39
CA ASP A 27 4.32 -1.19 8.95
C ASP A 27 4.07 -1.56 7.49
N VAL A 28 2.81 -1.67 7.14
CA VAL A 28 2.35 -1.78 5.76
C VAL A 28 1.63 -0.48 5.44
N ASP A 29 2.06 0.22 4.37
CA ASP A 29 1.50 1.54 4.08
C ASP A 29 0.03 1.48 3.69
N SER A 30 -0.31 0.66 2.69
CA SER A 30 -1.69 0.56 2.21
C SER A 30 -1.98 -0.84 1.68
N VAL A 31 -3.22 -1.26 1.85
CA VAL A 31 -3.72 -2.51 1.29
C VAL A 31 -4.96 -2.19 0.47
N GLU A 32 -4.93 -2.54 -0.81
CA GLU A 32 -6.14 -2.48 -1.65
C GLU A 32 -7.00 -3.67 -1.28
N ILE A 33 -8.27 -3.42 -1.02
CA ILE A 33 -9.20 -4.46 -0.59
C ILE A 33 -10.44 -4.50 -1.48
N CYS A 34 -11.14 -5.63 -1.46
CA CYS A 34 -12.46 -5.71 -2.07
C CYS A 34 -13.45 -4.91 -1.22
N GLY A 35 -14.10 -3.92 -1.83
CA GLY A 35 -15.08 -3.08 -1.15
C GLY A 35 -16.47 -3.70 -1.03
N ASN A 36 -16.70 -4.90 -1.53
CA ASN A 36 -18.00 -5.56 -1.41
C ASN A 36 -18.27 -5.91 0.04
N LYS A 37 -19.43 -5.50 0.55
CA LYS A 37 -19.81 -5.76 1.93
C LYS A 37 -19.74 -7.26 2.23
N GLY A 38 -19.00 -7.61 3.28
CA GLY A 38 -18.80 -9.00 3.71
C GLY A 38 -17.56 -9.65 3.14
N CYS A 39 -16.94 -9.10 2.10
CA CYS A 39 -15.74 -9.66 1.50
C CYS A 39 -14.45 -9.14 2.18
N TRP A 40 -14.13 -7.88 1.93
CA TRP A 40 -12.96 -7.19 2.48
C TRP A 40 -11.61 -7.88 2.20
N LYS A 41 -11.56 -8.74 1.18
CA LYS A 41 -10.36 -9.51 0.86
C LYS A 41 -9.22 -8.57 0.43
N PRO A 42 -7.98 -8.78 0.94
CA PRO A 42 -6.81 -8.06 0.42
C PRO A 42 -6.56 -8.43 -1.04
N LEU A 43 -6.32 -7.43 -1.88
CA LEU A 43 -6.11 -7.60 -3.32
C LEU A 43 -4.72 -7.18 -3.78
N ALA A 44 -4.08 -6.26 -3.08
CA ALA A 44 -2.73 -5.79 -3.37
C ALA A 44 -2.16 -5.07 -2.17
N ILE A 45 -0.84 -5.05 -2.06
CA ILE A 45 -0.13 -4.24 -1.07
C ILE A 45 0.57 -3.11 -1.82
N ILE A 46 0.40 -1.88 -1.32
CA ILE A 46 0.99 -0.69 -1.92
C ILE A 46 1.91 -0.03 -0.90
N GLU A 47 3.22 -0.06 -1.16
CA GLU A 47 4.18 0.74 -0.41
C GLU A 47 4.42 2.04 -1.17
N HIS A 48 4.35 3.17 -0.49
CA HIS A 48 4.43 4.46 -1.18
C HIS A 48 5.35 5.45 -0.49
N LEU A 49 5.94 6.34 -1.31
CA LEU A 49 6.80 7.44 -0.89
C LEU A 49 6.45 8.67 -1.68
N TYR A 50 6.61 9.85 -1.06
CA TYR A 50 6.58 11.09 -1.82
C TYR A 50 7.84 11.17 -2.69
N ASP A 51 7.68 11.50 -3.97
CA ASP A 51 8.76 11.58 -4.93
C ASP A 51 9.45 12.94 -4.84
N THR A 52 10.61 12.97 -4.20
CA THR A 52 11.41 14.20 -4.05
C THR A 52 12.43 14.38 -5.18
N GLY A 53 12.44 13.44 -6.14
CA GLY A 53 13.46 13.44 -7.20
C GLY A 53 14.80 12.86 -6.77
N SER A 54 14.95 12.48 -5.50
CA SER A 54 16.14 11.81 -5.01
C SER A 54 16.00 10.29 -5.21
N ASP A 55 17.14 9.58 -5.20
CA ASP A 55 17.16 8.12 -5.34
C ASP A 55 16.89 7.42 -4.01
N LYS A 56 16.02 7.99 -3.19
CA LYS A 56 15.66 7.41 -1.91
C LYS A 56 15.01 6.04 -2.12
N LYS A 57 15.62 5.02 -1.52
CA LYS A 57 15.14 3.65 -1.63
C LYS A 57 14.25 3.30 -0.44
N LYS A 58 13.25 2.46 -0.71
CA LYS A 58 12.41 1.89 0.32
C LYS A 58 12.54 0.36 0.25
N TYR A 59 12.79 -0.25 1.41
CA TYR A 59 12.92 -1.71 1.48
C TYR A 59 11.53 -2.33 1.48
N THR A 60 11.31 -3.29 0.60
CA THR A 60 10.01 -3.95 0.43
C THR A 60 10.05 -5.45 0.73
N ASN A 61 11.19 -5.97 1.22
CA ASN A 61 11.40 -7.41 1.40
C ASN A 61 10.32 -8.06 2.27
N ILE A 62 9.94 -7.42 3.38
CA ILE A 62 8.96 -7.97 4.31
C ILE A 62 7.58 -7.97 3.68
N VAL A 63 7.18 -6.85 3.05
CA VAL A 63 5.85 -6.77 2.42
C VAL A 63 5.76 -7.71 1.22
N GLU A 64 6.86 -7.97 0.53
CA GLU A 64 6.87 -8.98 -0.54
C GLU A 64 6.58 -10.37 0.02
N GLN A 65 7.13 -10.72 1.18
CA GLN A 65 6.83 -11.98 1.85
C GLN A 65 5.37 -12.06 2.27
N ILE A 66 4.81 -10.98 2.77
CA ILE A 66 3.38 -10.90 3.12
C ILE A 66 2.53 -11.08 1.86
N GLY A 67 2.89 -10.39 0.77
CA GLY A 67 2.18 -10.50 -0.50
C GLY A 67 2.19 -11.92 -1.04
N GLN A 68 3.32 -12.61 -0.95
CA GLN A 68 3.44 -14.01 -1.36
C GLN A 68 2.54 -14.91 -0.51
N ALA A 69 2.53 -14.71 0.81
CA ALA A 69 1.68 -15.48 1.71
C ALA A 69 0.19 -15.27 1.45
N LEU A 70 -0.21 -14.06 1.09
CA LEU A 70 -1.59 -13.72 0.76
C LEU A 70 -1.94 -13.97 -0.71
N ASN A 71 -0.94 -14.29 -1.53
CA ASN A 71 -1.09 -14.44 -2.99
C ASN A 71 -1.65 -13.18 -3.65
N VAL A 72 -1.08 -12.03 -3.29
CA VAL A 72 -1.43 -10.73 -3.87
C VAL A 72 -0.19 -10.00 -4.35
N PRO A 73 -0.31 -9.14 -5.38
CA PRO A 73 0.83 -8.36 -5.85
C PRO A 73 1.24 -7.27 -4.86
N VAL A 74 2.52 -6.91 -4.91
CA VAL A 74 3.09 -5.82 -4.11
C VAL A 74 3.65 -4.78 -5.07
N PHE A 75 3.25 -3.54 -4.88
CA PHE A 75 3.71 -2.41 -5.67
C PHE A 75 4.48 -1.42 -4.81
N LEU A 76 5.49 -0.81 -5.41
CA LEU A 76 6.17 0.34 -4.84
C LEU A 76 5.82 1.55 -5.69
N VAL A 77 5.29 2.58 -5.06
CA VAL A 77 4.75 3.76 -5.73
C VAL A 77 5.41 5.02 -5.18
N TYR A 78 6.07 5.77 -6.05
CA TYR A 78 6.51 7.13 -5.75
C TYR A 78 5.47 8.08 -6.32
N TYR A 79 4.93 8.95 -5.50
CA TYR A 79 3.90 9.90 -5.92
C TYR A 79 4.37 11.33 -5.75
N LYS A 80 3.86 12.20 -6.60
CA LYS A 80 4.19 13.62 -6.58
C LYS A 80 2.99 14.43 -7.04
N LYS A 81 2.74 15.53 -6.35
CA LYS A 81 1.70 16.46 -6.76
C LYS A 81 2.26 17.35 -7.87
N THR A 82 1.66 17.31 -9.06
CA THR A 82 2.12 18.07 -10.22
C THR A 82 1.34 19.34 -10.42
N THR A 83 0.05 19.31 -10.07
CA THR A 83 -0.81 20.50 -10.07
C THR A 83 -1.64 20.47 -8.81
N ARG A 84 -2.48 21.50 -8.61
CA ARG A 84 -3.35 21.57 -7.44
C ARG A 84 -4.19 20.30 -7.24
N ASP A 85 -4.67 19.71 -8.33
CA ASP A 85 -5.66 18.64 -8.27
C ASP A 85 -5.18 17.32 -8.90
N SER A 86 -3.90 17.21 -9.30
CA SER A 86 -3.43 16.01 -9.95
C SER A 86 -2.12 15.51 -9.39
N LEU A 87 -1.95 14.19 -9.47
CA LEU A 87 -0.74 13.48 -9.06
C LEU A 87 -0.10 12.81 -10.26
N THR A 88 1.21 12.64 -10.19
CA THR A 88 1.93 11.74 -11.07
C THR A 88 2.61 10.66 -10.24
N PHE A 89 2.88 9.53 -10.86
CA PHE A 89 3.39 8.37 -10.17
C PHE A 89 4.56 7.75 -10.92
N ARG A 90 5.47 7.15 -10.17
CA ARG A 90 6.39 6.15 -10.70
C ARG A 90 6.09 4.86 -9.97
N VAL A 91 5.81 3.79 -10.72
CA VAL A 91 5.29 2.54 -10.15
C VAL A 91 6.18 1.39 -10.57
N ALA A 92 6.52 0.54 -9.61
CA ALA A 92 7.15 -0.74 -9.85
C ALA A 92 6.30 -1.83 -9.21
N GLN A 93 6.20 -2.98 -9.87
CA GLN A 93 5.68 -4.17 -9.21
C GLN A 93 6.86 -4.94 -8.62
N LYS A 94 6.81 -5.24 -7.34
CA LYS A 94 7.90 -5.92 -6.64
C LYS A 94 7.71 -7.43 -6.58
N SER A 95 6.47 -7.90 -6.54
CA SER A 95 6.13 -9.33 -6.54
C SER A 95 4.68 -9.52 -7.01
N PRO A 96 4.28 -10.71 -7.48
CA PRO A 96 5.09 -11.89 -7.75
C PRO A 96 6.01 -11.74 -8.95
N ILE A 97 5.67 -10.82 -9.87
CA ILE A 97 6.46 -10.53 -11.07
C ILE A 97 7.08 -9.15 -10.89
N TYR A 98 8.39 -9.06 -11.05
CA TYR A 98 9.09 -7.79 -10.95
C TYR A 98 8.95 -6.97 -12.23
N THR A 99 8.56 -5.70 -12.08
CA THR A 99 8.66 -4.71 -13.15
C THR A 99 9.41 -3.48 -12.61
N PRO A 100 10.28 -2.85 -13.43
CA PRO A 100 11.00 -1.67 -12.96
C PRO A 100 10.09 -0.46 -12.78
N LEU A 101 10.56 0.54 -12.05
CA LEU A 101 9.85 1.80 -11.90
C LEU A 101 9.59 2.44 -13.26
N ARG A 102 8.34 2.81 -13.51
CA ARG A 102 7.92 3.48 -14.74
C ARG A 102 6.98 4.61 -14.41
N PRO A 103 7.04 5.73 -15.16
CA PRO A 103 6.12 6.82 -14.94
C PRO A 103 4.69 6.44 -15.34
N HIS A 104 3.74 6.91 -14.54
CA HIS A 104 2.31 6.70 -14.80
C HIS A 104 1.57 7.98 -14.46
N SER A 105 0.61 8.35 -15.29
CA SER A 105 -0.35 9.37 -14.94
C SER A 105 -1.29 8.85 -13.86
N GLU A 106 -2.04 9.75 -13.24
CA GLU A 106 -3.07 9.35 -12.28
C GLU A 106 -4.09 8.40 -12.92
N ALA A 107 -4.54 8.70 -14.15
CA ALA A 107 -5.48 7.85 -14.87
C ALA A 107 -4.92 6.45 -15.13
N GLU A 108 -3.64 6.36 -15.49
CA GLU A 108 -2.99 5.07 -15.73
C GLU A 108 -2.88 4.24 -14.46
N TRP A 109 -2.52 4.89 -13.34
CA TRP A 109 -2.44 4.18 -12.06
C TRP A 109 -3.82 3.72 -11.59
N VAL A 110 -4.83 4.58 -11.71
CA VAL A 110 -6.22 4.22 -11.39
C VAL A 110 -6.67 3.03 -12.24
N ASP A 111 -6.29 3.00 -13.52
CA ASP A 111 -6.65 1.88 -14.40
C ASP A 111 -6.06 0.55 -13.89
N ILE A 112 -4.81 0.56 -13.45
CA ILE A 112 -4.18 -0.62 -12.86
C ILE A 112 -4.96 -1.09 -11.62
N LEU A 113 -5.30 -0.17 -10.73
CA LEU A 113 -6.07 -0.48 -9.53
C LEU A 113 -7.45 -1.05 -9.87
N ARG A 114 -8.11 -0.48 -10.89
CA ARG A 114 -9.41 -0.98 -11.35
C ARG A 114 -9.32 -2.37 -11.97
N GLN A 115 -8.24 -2.67 -12.67
CA GLN A 115 -8.03 -4.02 -13.22
C GLN A 115 -7.87 -5.05 -12.10
N ILE A 116 -7.18 -4.70 -11.03
CA ILE A 116 -7.03 -5.57 -9.86
C ILE A 116 -8.42 -5.86 -9.25
N GLN A 117 -9.23 -4.83 -9.08
CA GLN A 117 -10.59 -4.98 -8.57
C GLN A 117 -11.46 -5.82 -9.51
N ALA A 118 -11.41 -5.53 -10.81
CA ALA A 118 -12.22 -6.23 -11.81
C ALA A 118 -11.91 -7.73 -11.86
N LYS A 119 -10.63 -8.08 -11.76
CA LYS A 119 -10.21 -9.49 -11.74
C LYS A 119 -10.82 -10.22 -10.55
N HIS A 120 -10.83 -9.60 -9.38
CA HIS A 120 -11.41 -10.19 -8.18
C HIS A 120 -12.94 -10.29 -8.28
N GLN A 121 -13.59 -9.28 -8.87
CA GLN A 121 -15.06 -9.28 -8.98
C GLN A 121 -15.60 -10.50 -9.74
N LYS A 122 -14.81 -11.09 -10.63
CA LYS A 122 -15.21 -12.30 -11.38
C LYS A 122 -15.36 -13.51 -10.48
N VAL A 123 -14.72 -13.53 -9.30
CA VAL A 123 -14.72 -14.69 -8.39
C VAL A 123 -15.24 -14.34 -7.00
N CYS A 124 -15.58 -13.10 -6.76
CA CYS A 124 -16.04 -12.66 -5.43
C CYS A 124 -17.45 -13.16 -5.16
N MET A 125 -17.62 -13.90 -4.05
CA MET A 125 -18.92 -14.41 -3.61
C MET A 125 -19.90 -13.29 -3.25
N TYR A 126 -19.41 -12.10 -2.95
CA TYR A 126 -20.21 -10.96 -2.50
C TYR A 126 -20.43 -9.93 -3.61
N ALA A 127 -19.99 -10.21 -4.84
CA ALA A 127 -20.22 -9.34 -5.99
C ALA A 127 -21.71 -9.35 -6.33
N LYS A 128 -22.21 -8.15 -6.67
CA LYS A 128 -23.62 -8.01 -7.08
C LYS A 128 -23.76 -8.12 -8.58
#